data_06cc708564cdc4e949bfcdf50f836852
#
_entry.id   06cc708564cdc4e949bfcdf50f836852
#
_cell.length_a   1.000
_cell.length_b   1.000
_cell.length_c   1.000
_cell.angle_alpha   90.00
_cell.angle_beta   90.00
_cell.angle_gamma   90.00
#
_symmetry.space_group_name_H-M   'P 1'
#
loop_
_entity.id
_entity.type
_entity.pdbx_description
1 polymer ?
#
loop_
_entity_poly.entity_id
_entity_poly.type
_entity_poly.pdbx_seq_one_letter_code
_entity_poly.pdbx_strand_id
1 'polypeptide(L)'
;TMARTLTSFGVKLTAIEFDKRTIVEIVDNLVHMIEIDFDRRYDLMSDFGSSVITDQDGILTTCFAEHSFLLSLLKAKDQGKRFKVFVPETRPYLQGARLTAPSLVELGIETALVTDGMAGHLMANKIVNRYMTAADAVAMDGSIANKIGTLTNAVCALHFQIPYHAFAVSPD
;
A
#
# COMPACT_ATOMS: atom_id res chain seq x y z
N THR A 1 -10.27 12.28 2.24
CA THR A 1 -11.26 11.24 2.61
C THR A 1 -11.52 11.30 4.11
N MET A 2 -10.52 11.14 4.96
CA MET A 2 -10.65 11.27 6.42
C MET A 2 -11.23 12.64 6.84
N ALA A 3 -10.76 13.74 6.25
CA ALA A 3 -11.29 15.09 6.49
C ALA A 3 -12.77 15.22 6.10
N ARG A 4 -13.21 14.68 4.96
CA ARG A 4 -14.63 14.68 4.55
C ARG A 4 -15.50 13.87 5.51
N THR A 5 -15.02 12.72 5.98
CA THR A 5 -15.72 11.90 6.95
C THR A 5 -15.89 12.68 8.27
N LEU A 6 -14.82 13.24 8.81
CA LEU A 6 -14.87 14.05 10.03
C LEU A 6 -15.77 15.30 9.88
N THR A 7 -15.79 15.96 8.72
CA THR A 7 -16.67 17.11 8.45
C THR A 7 -18.14 16.69 8.38
N SER A 8 -18.46 15.56 7.75
CA SER A 8 -19.83 15.04 7.72
C SER A 8 -20.35 14.64 9.10
N PHE A 9 -19.47 14.21 9.99
CA PHE A 9 -19.77 13.90 11.39
C PHE A 9 -19.92 15.16 12.25
N GLY A 10 -19.06 16.16 12.05
CA GLY A 10 -19.13 17.44 12.77
C GLY A 10 -20.49 18.14 12.60
N VAL A 11 -21.08 18.09 11.41
CA VAL A 11 -22.42 18.65 11.15
C VAL A 11 -23.53 17.90 11.90
N LYS A 12 -23.38 16.60 12.12
CA LYS A 12 -24.34 15.81 12.91
C LYS A 12 -24.20 16.04 14.42
N LEU A 13 -22.99 16.33 14.90
CA LEU A 13 -22.72 16.61 16.30
C LEU A 13 -23.27 17.96 16.80
N THR A 14 -23.35 18.97 15.93
CA THR A 14 -23.86 20.32 16.29
C THR A 14 -25.37 20.39 16.51
N ALA A 15 -26.13 19.34 16.20
CA ALA A 15 -27.59 19.32 16.25
C ALA A 15 -28.18 18.64 17.51
N ILE A 16 -27.36 18.20 18.48
CA ILE A 16 -27.80 17.41 19.65
C ILE A 16 -27.40 18.16 20.95
N GLU A 17 -28.32 18.33 21.91
CA GLU A 17 -28.00 18.75 23.29
C GLU A 17 -27.29 17.61 24.04
N PHE A 18 -26.04 17.86 24.53
CA PHE A 18 -25.13 16.80 24.96
C PHE A 18 -25.01 16.67 26.50
N ASP A 19 -25.28 15.48 27.03
CA ASP A 19 -24.63 14.94 28.22
C ASP A 19 -23.24 14.34 27.84
N LYS A 20 -22.25 14.45 28.76
CA LYS A 20 -20.87 13.96 28.54
C LYS A 20 -20.79 12.46 28.19
N ARG A 21 -21.68 11.62 28.75
CA ARG A 21 -21.73 10.17 28.43
C ARG A 21 -22.15 9.92 27.00
N THR A 22 -23.17 10.63 26.55
CA THR A 22 -23.69 10.56 25.16
C THR A 22 -22.62 10.94 24.15
N ILE A 23 -21.77 11.95 24.46
CA ILE A 23 -20.66 12.35 23.58
C ILE A 23 -19.63 11.22 23.42
N VAL A 24 -19.22 10.59 24.54
CA VAL A 24 -18.24 9.50 24.49
C VAL A 24 -18.78 8.32 23.68
N GLU A 25 -20.01 7.91 23.93
CA GLU A 25 -20.64 6.79 23.18
C GLU A 25 -20.76 7.11 21.68
N ILE A 26 -21.09 8.35 21.32
CA ILE A 26 -21.14 8.76 19.91
C ILE A 26 -19.76 8.74 19.28
N VAL A 27 -18.74 9.26 19.96
CA VAL A 27 -17.37 9.26 19.45
C VAL A 27 -16.86 7.83 19.29
N ASP A 28 -17.07 6.96 20.27
CA ASP A 28 -16.64 5.55 20.19
C ASP A 28 -17.34 4.82 19.03
N ASN A 29 -18.64 5.01 18.86
CA ASN A 29 -19.37 4.45 17.72
C ASN A 29 -18.85 4.97 16.38
N LEU A 30 -18.52 6.27 16.28
CA LEU A 30 -17.97 6.88 15.06
C LEU A 30 -16.58 6.35 14.73
N VAL A 31 -15.71 6.21 15.73
CA VAL A 31 -14.38 5.60 15.57
C VAL A 31 -14.53 4.18 15.06
N HIS A 32 -15.38 3.38 15.70
CA HIS A 32 -15.62 2.00 15.29
C HIS A 32 -16.17 1.88 13.86
N MET A 33 -17.11 2.75 13.47
CA MET A 33 -17.60 2.79 12.08
C MET A 33 -16.51 3.14 11.07
N ILE A 34 -15.61 4.07 11.43
CA ILE A 34 -14.47 4.45 10.60
C ILE A 34 -13.49 3.27 10.45
N GLU A 35 -13.17 2.59 11.55
CA GLU A 35 -12.31 1.40 11.54
C GLU A 35 -12.88 0.31 10.62
N ILE A 36 -14.16 -0.03 10.75
CA ILE A 36 -14.83 -1.03 9.90
C ILE A 36 -14.78 -0.63 8.42
N ASP A 37 -15.00 0.66 8.09
CA ASP A 37 -14.94 1.12 6.68
C ASP A 37 -13.51 1.03 6.12
N PHE A 38 -12.49 1.38 6.92
CA PHE A 38 -11.10 1.22 6.52
C PHE A 38 -10.72 -0.25 6.34
N ASP A 39 -11.04 -1.11 7.29
CA ASP A 39 -10.76 -2.55 7.23
C ASP A 39 -11.37 -3.18 5.99
N ARG A 40 -12.63 -2.84 5.69
CA ARG A 40 -13.31 -3.30 4.47
C ARG A 40 -12.59 -2.85 3.20
N ARG A 41 -12.13 -1.59 3.15
CA ARG A 41 -11.41 -1.06 1.98
C ARG A 41 -10.06 -1.76 1.80
N TYR A 42 -9.33 -1.96 2.88
CA TYR A 42 -8.07 -2.69 2.87
C TYR A 42 -8.26 -4.14 2.43
N ASP A 43 -9.31 -4.78 2.89
CA ASP A 43 -9.67 -6.15 2.51
C ASP A 43 -9.94 -6.26 1.01
N LEU A 44 -10.77 -5.37 0.46
CA LEU A 44 -11.04 -5.30 -0.99
C LEU A 44 -9.78 -5.02 -1.81
N MET A 45 -8.95 -4.04 -1.40
CA MET A 45 -7.70 -3.74 -2.10
C MET A 45 -6.74 -4.93 -2.06
N SER A 46 -6.68 -5.64 -0.95
CA SER A 46 -5.81 -6.80 -0.81
C SER A 46 -6.30 -8.00 -1.64
N ASP A 47 -7.60 -8.15 -1.87
CA ASP A 47 -8.14 -9.15 -2.80
C ASP A 47 -7.70 -8.84 -4.24
N PHE A 48 -7.84 -7.60 -4.69
CA PHE A 48 -7.32 -7.20 -6.00
C PHE A 48 -5.78 -7.35 -6.09
N GLY A 49 -5.06 -6.89 -5.07
CA GLY A 49 -3.60 -7.00 -5.02
C GLY A 49 -3.13 -8.45 -5.06
N SER A 50 -3.77 -9.35 -4.31
CA SER A 50 -3.44 -10.77 -4.34
C SER A 50 -3.78 -11.42 -5.69
N SER A 51 -4.84 -10.98 -6.36
CA SER A 51 -5.27 -11.54 -7.65
C SER A 51 -4.29 -11.26 -8.79
N VAL A 52 -3.57 -10.13 -8.75
CA VAL A 52 -2.56 -9.80 -9.76
C VAL A 52 -1.21 -10.45 -9.52
N ILE A 53 -0.97 -11.03 -8.36
CA ILE A 53 0.24 -11.79 -8.05
C ILE A 53 0.10 -13.21 -8.58
N THR A 54 1.12 -13.70 -9.29
CA THR A 54 1.17 -15.07 -9.83
C THR A 54 2.30 -15.90 -9.19
N ASP A 55 2.23 -17.22 -9.34
CA ASP A 55 3.30 -18.10 -8.82
C ASP A 55 4.63 -17.76 -9.51
N GLN A 56 5.72 -17.74 -8.74
CA GLN A 56 7.08 -17.39 -9.15
C GLN A 56 7.30 -15.91 -9.50
N ASP A 57 6.40 -14.99 -9.12
CA ASP A 57 6.63 -13.58 -9.34
C ASP A 57 7.85 -13.04 -8.57
N GLY A 58 8.64 -12.20 -9.25
CA GLY A 58 9.58 -11.27 -8.65
C GLY A 58 8.94 -9.90 -8.53
N ILE A 59 8.62 -9.47 -7.34
CA ILE A 59 7.89 -8.23 -7.07
C ILE A 59 8.85 -7.16 -6.58
N LEU A 60 8.92 -6.01 -7.26
CA LEU A 60 9.60 -4.82 -6.76
C LEU A 60 8.59 -3.93 -6.04
N THR A 61 9.02 -3.32 -4.93
CA THR A 61 8.26 -2.23 -4.29
C THR A 61 9.11 -0.98 -4.14
N THR A 62 8.60 0.06 -3.47
CA THR A 62 9.34 1.30 -3.14
C THR A 62 8.82 1.85 -1.82
N CYS A 63 9.69 2.25 -0.92
CA CYS A 63 9.37 2.85 0.38
C CYS A 63 8.69 1.86 1.32
N PHE A 64 7.85 2.36 2.24
CA PHE A 64 6.88 1.55 2.96
C PHE A 64 5.61 1.50 2.11
N ALA A 65 5.33 0.33 1.56
CA ALA A 65 4.28 0.18 0.56
C ALA A 65 2.89 0.00 1.16
N GLU A 66 2.72 0.35 2.43
CA GLU A 66 1.45 0.45 3.12
C GLU A 66 0.79 -0.92 3.45
N HIS A 67 -0.26 -0.87 4.27
CA HIS A 67 -0.94 -2.04 4.82
C HIS A 67 -1.59 -2.92 3.75
N SER A 68 -2.24 -2.32 2.76
CA SER A 68 -2.89 -3.07 1.66
C SER A 68 -1.92 -3.90 0.83
N PHE A 69 -0.69 -3.42 0.62
CA PHE A 69 0.36 -4.19 -0.03
C PHE A 69 0.75 -5.43 0.79
N LEU A 70 0.99 -5.25 2.09
CA LEU A 70 1.34 -6.37 2.97
C LEU A 70 0.22 -7.42 3.03
N LEU A 71 -1.04 -6.98 3.15
CA LEU A 71 -2.21 -7.87 3.13
C LEU A 71 -2.35 -8.60 1.78
N SER A 72 -2.08 -7.93 0.67
CA SER A 72 -2.11 -8.55 -0.67
C SER A 72 -1.10 -9.69 -0.79
N LEU A 73 0.12 -9.47 -0.29
CA LEU A 73 1.16 -10.49 -0.29
C LEU A 73 0.81 -11.63 0.66
N LEU A 74 0.27 -11.34 1.83
CA LEU A 74 -0.15 -12.36 2.78
C LEU A 74 -1.26 -13.23 2.19
N LYS A 75 -2.31 -12.63 1.61
CA LYS A 75 -3.37 -13.37 0.92
C LYS A 75 -2.84 -14.21 -0.26
N ALA A 76 -1.91 -13.69 -1.04
CA ALA A 76 -1.30 -14.44 -2.12
C ALA A 76 -0.50 -15.65 -1.60
N LYS A 77 0.23 -15.49 -0.49
CA LYS A 77 0.93 -16.59 0.19
C LYS A 77 -0.04 -17.64 0.73
N ASP A 78 -1.15 -17.23 1.37
CA ASP A 78 -2.18 -18.14 1.89
C ASP A 78 -2.91 -18.91 0.76
N GLN A 79 -2.95 -18.33 -0.45
CA GLN A 79 -3.40 -19.01 -1.67
C GLN A 79 -2.37 -19.99 -2.23
N GLY A 80 -1.22 -20.18 -1.56
CA GLY A 80 -0.16 -21.11 -1.96
C GLY A 80 0.77 -20.58 -3.06
N LYS A 81 0.70 -19.31 -3.42
CA LYS A 81 1.59 -18.69 -4.41
C LYS A 81 2.99 -18.49 -3.80
N ARG A 82 4.01 -18.80 -4.56
CA ARG A 82 5.42 -18.57 -4.22
C ARG A 82 5.90 -17.36 -5.00
N PHE A 83 6.48 -16.39 -4.34
CA PHE A 83 7.00 -15.17 -4.93
C PHE A 83 8.12 -14.61 -4.06
N LYS A 84 8.90 -13.71 -4.62
CA LYS A 84 9.96 -12.99 -3.91
C LYS A 84 9.78 -11.50 -4.04
N VAL A 85 9.97 -10.79 -2.93
CA VAL A 85 9.87 -9.32 -2.90
C VAL A 85 11.25 -8.70 -2.86
N PHE A 86 11.53 -7.80 -3.78
CA PHE A 86 12.73 -6.98 -3.84
C PHE A 86 12.39 -5.60 -3.29
N VAL A 87 13.09 -5.21 -2.24
CA VAL A 87 12.84 -3.98 -1.49
C VAL A 87 14.04 -3.05 -1.63
N PRO A 88 13.95 -1.97 -2.41
CA PRO A 88 14.97 -0.91 -2.38
C PRO A 88 15.07 -0.29 -0.99
N GLU A 89 16.27 0.05 -0.57
CA GLU A 89 16.53 0.59 0.78
C GLU A 89 15.81 1.91 1.05
N THR A 90 15.50 2.68 0.03
CA THR A 90 14.79 3.98 0.04
C THR A 90 15.58 5.07 0.79
N ARG A 91 16.71 5.50 0.20
CA ARG A 91 17.47 6.63 0.72
C ARG A 91 16.65 7.94 0.67
N PRO A 92 16.88 8.93 1.58
CA PRO A 92 17.81 8.88 2.72
C PRO A 92 17.23 8.26 4.01
N TYR A 93 15.90 8.13 4.13
CA TYR A 93 15.23 7.71 5.37
C TYR A 93 15.21 6.20 5.60
N LEU A 94 15.52 5.42 4.57
CA LEU A 94 15.64 3.96 4.62
C LEU A 94 14.34 3.24 5.02
N GLN A 95 13.16 3.74 4.59
CA GLN A 95 11.88 3.10 4.91
C GLN A 95 11.79 1.68 4.36
N GLY A 96 12.34 1.43 3.17
CA GLY A 96 12.41 0.07 2.63
C GLY A 96 13.20 -0.87 3.53
N ALA A 97 14.40 -0.43 3.95
CA ALA A 97 15.28 -1.23 4.80
C ALA A 97 14.78 -1.36 6.24
N ARG A 98 14.16 -0.31 6.80
CA ARG A 98 13.79 -0.24 8.22
C ARG A 98 12.36 -0.70 8.52
N LEU A 99 11.47 -0.61 7.56
CA LEU A 99 10.06 -0.93 7.73
C LEU A 99 9.65 -2.09 6.82
N THR A 100 9.69 -1.92 5.50
CA THR A 100 9.12 -2.90 4.55
C THR A 100 9.84 -4.23 4.60
N ALA A 101 11.17 -4.27 4.50
CA ALA A 101 11.89 -5.53 4.50
C ALA A 101 11.73 -6.32 5.82
N PRO A 102 11.86 -5.71 7.02
CA PRO A 102 11.58 -6.40 8.28
C PRO A 102 10.15 -6.92 8.39
N SER A 103 9.14 -6.12 8.01
CA SER A 103 7.73 -6.55 8.04
C SER A 103 7.48 -7.76 7.14
N LEU A 104 8.05 -7.78 5.94
CA LEU A 104 7.92 -8.92 5.03
C LEU A 104 8.58 -10.19 5.57
N VAL A 105 9.75 -10.05 6.18
CA VAL A 105 10.47 -11.17 6.82
C VAL A 105 9.66 -11.73 7.99
N GLU A 106 9.07 -10.85 8.82
CA GLU A 106 8.20 -11.24 9.94
C GLU A 106 6.96 -12.00 9.46
N LEU A 107 6.39 -11.61 8.32
CA LEU A 107 5.30 -12.32 7.65
C LEU A 107 5.74 -13.63 6.96
N GLY A 108 7.03 -13.96 7.01
CA GLY A 108 7.60 -15.15 6.37
C GLY A 108 7.53 -15.11 4.84
N ILE A 109 7.68 -13.91 4.25
CA ILE A 109 7.72 -13.68 2.80
C ILE A 109 9.18 -13.61 2.36
N GLU A 110 9.53 -14.33 1.29
CA GLU A 110 10.90 -14.30 0.76
C GLU A 110 11.25 -12.88 0.27
N THR A 111 12.25 -12.28 0.89
CA THR A 111 12.58 -10.86 0.71
C THR A 111 14.07 -10.67 0.43
N ALA A 112 14.37 -9.78 -0.51
CA ALA A 112 15.72 -9.30 -0.78
C ALA A 112 15.77 -7.78 -0.64
N LEU A 113 16.58 -7.29 0.31
CA LEU A 113 16.92 -5.87 0.40
C LEU A 113 17.96 -5.52 -0.67
N VAL A 114 17.71 -4.47 -1.42
CA VAL A 114 18.57 -4.02 -2.53
C VAL A 114 18.82 -2.51 -2.45
N THR A 115 19.84 -2.02 -3.15
CA THR A 115 20.06 -0.57 -3.29
C THR A 115 19.04 0.05 -4.23
N ASP A 116 18.76 1.35 -4.08
CA ASP A 116 17.75 2.06 -4.88
C ASP A 116 18.01 2.03 -6.39
N GLY A 117 19.28 1.95 -6.80
CA GLY A 117 19.68 1.88 -8.20
C GLY A 117 19.50 0.50 -8.88
N MET A 118 19.15 -0.55 -8.13
CA MET A 118 19.09 -1.92 -8.67
C MET A 118 17.82 -2.23 -9.45
N ALA A 119 16.76 -1.43 -9.32
CA ALA A 119 15.46 -1.73 -9.95
C ALA A 119 15.56 -2.00 -11.45
N GLY A 120 16.22 -1.11 -12.20
CA GLY A 120 16.42 -1.29 -13.64
C GLY A 120 17.19 -2.56 -14.00
N HIS A 121 18.23 -2.91 -13.22
CA HIS A 121 18.97 -4.15 -13.42
C HIS A 121 18.12 -5.40 -13.20
N LEU A 122 17.32 -5.42 -12.14
CA LEU A 122 16.44 -6.54 -11.81
C LEU A 122 15.36 -6.73 -12.90
N MET A 123 14.80 -5.64 -13.41
CA MET A 123 13.83 -5.67 -14.50
C MET A 123 14.43 -6.12 -15.82
N ALA A 124 15.61 -5.58 -16.20
CA ALA A 124 16.32 -5.94 -17.43
C ALA A 124 16.67 -7.44 -17.48
N ASN A 125 17.00 -8.03 -16.35
CA ASN A 125 17.35 -9.45 -16.23
C ASN A 125 16.13 -10.34 -15.94
N LYS A 126 14.90 -9.82 -16.01
CA LYS A 126 13.65 -10.56 -15.75
C LYS A 126 13.57 -11.22 -14.37
N ILE A 127 14.33 -10.71 -13.41
CA ILE A 127 14.28 -11.12 -12.00
C ILE A 127 13.03 -10.53 -11.34
N VAL A 128 12.67 -9.31 -11.75
CA VAL A 128 11.42 -8.63 -11.37
C VAL A 128 10.52 -8.57 -12.60
N ASN A 129 9.30 -9.02 -12.43
CA ASN A 129 8.25 -9.02 -13.46
C ASN A 129 6.97 -8.30 -13.00
N ARG A 130 6.99 -7.68 -11.81
CA ARG A 130 5.89 -6.89 -11.27
C ARG A 130 6.40 -5.76 -10.42
N TYR A 131 5.83 -4.56 -10.59
CA TYR A 131 6.12 -3.41 -9.74
C TYR A 131 4.85 -3.01 -8.98
N MET A 132 4.92 -2.90 -7.65
CA MET A 132 3.77 -2.64 -6.78
C MET A 132 4.16 -1.64 -5.70
N THR A 133 3.43 -0.53 -5.55
CA THR A 133 3.69 0.50 -4.53
C THR A 133 2.39 1.02 -3.93
N ALA A 134 2.48 1.74 -2.82
CA ALA A 134 1.42 2.66 -2.41
C ALA A 134 1.40 3.91 -3.29
N ALA A 135 0.39 4.74 -3.11
CA ALA A 135 0.31 6.11 -3.63
C ALA A 135 -0.01 7.06 -2.47
N ASP A 136 0.82 8.10 -2.30
CA ASP A 136 0.58 9.15 -1.30
C ASP A 136 -0.63 10.01 -1.71
N ALA A 137 -0.82 10.22 -3.01
CA ALA A 137 -1.98 10.91 -3.59
C ALA A 137 -2.25 10.42 -5.02
N VAL A 138 -3.52 10.51 -5.44
CA VAL A 138 -3.96 10.22 -6.81
C VAL A 138 -4.63 11.48 -7.36
N ALA A 139 -4.12 11.99 -8.49
CA ALA A 139 -4.68 13.15 -9.16
C ALA A 139 -5.90 12.77 -10.02
N MET A 140 -6.68 13.78 -10.43
CA MET A 140 -7.89 13.59 -11.24
C MET A 140 -7.65 12.96 -12.62
N ASP A 141 -6.44 13.09 -13.15
CA ASP A 141 -6.03 12.47 -14.42
C ASP A 141 -5.50 11.04 -14.25
N GLY A 142 -5.53 10.50 -13.03
CA GLY A 142 -4.99 9.18 -12.69
C GLY A 142 -3.49 9.16 -12.39
N SER A 143 -2.79 10.29 -12.48
CA SER A 143 -1.40 10.38 -12.06
C SER A 143 -1.28 10.17 -10.55
N ILE A 144 -0.19 9.54 -10.10
CA ILE A 144 0.07 9.32 -8.69
C ILE A 144 1.30 10.11 -8.22
N ALA A 145 1.25 10.58 -6.98
CA ALA A 145 2.41 11.03 -6.24
C ALA A 145 2.81 9.95 -5.23
N ASN A 146 4.10 9.68 -5.12
CA ASN A 146 4.65 8.72 -4.15
C ASN A 146 6.12 9.05 -3.86
N LYS A 147 6.74 8.29 -2.98
CA LYS A 147 8.14 8.43 -2.57
C LYS A 147 9.11 8.59 -3.76
N ILE A 148 10.13 9.45 -3.56
CA ILE A 148 11.22 9.61 -4.53
C ILE A 148 11.81 8.26 -4.93
N GLY A 149 12.09 8.08 -6.23
CA GLY A 149 12.49 6.81 -6.84
C GLY A 149 11.35 6.09 -7.56
N THR A 150 10.09 6.33 -7.18
CA THR A 150 8.92 5.69 -7.82
C THR A 150 8.84 5.99 -9.31
N LEU A 151 9.02 7.26 -9.71
CA LEU A 151 9.00 7.63 -11.13
C LEU A 151 10.12 6.93 -11.92
N THR A 152 11.34 6.89 -11.39
CA THR A 152 12.47 6.21 -12.03
C THR A 152 12.17 4.73 -12.26
N ASN A 153 11.64 4.07 -11.23
CA ASN A 153 11.27 2.65 -11.30
C ASN A 153 10.09 2.42 -12.26
N ALA A 154 9.11 3.34 -12.30
CA ALA A 154 7.98 3.26 -13.22
C ALA A 154 8.42 3.43 -14.69
N VAL A 155 9.38 4.32 -14.97
CA VAL A 155 9.98 4.46 -16.29
C VAL A 155 10.70 3.18 -16.71
N CYS A 156 11.46 2.56 -15.80
CA CYS A 156 12.09 1.25 -16.06
C CYS A 156 11.02 0.17 -16.30
N ALA A 157 9.98 0.12 -15.49
CA ALA A 157 8.89 -0.84 -15.65
C ALA A 157 8.20 -0.69 -17.00
N LEU A 158 7.91 0.55 -17.42
CA LEU A 158 7.35 0.83 -18.75
C LEU A 158 8.28 0.36 -19.88
N HIS A 159 9.59 0.67 -19.77
CA HIS A 159 10.58 0.28 -20.79
C HIS A 159 10.68 -1.25 -20.95
N PHE A 160 10.64 -1.99 -19.83
CA PHE A 160 10.73 -3.45 -19.83
C PHE A 160 9.36 -4.14 -19.89
N GLN A 161 8.27 -3.40 -20.11
CA GLN A 161 6.89 -3.91 -20.21
C GLN A 161 6.44 -4.68 -18.94
N ILE A 162 6.86 -4.21 -17.77
CA ILE A 162 6.48 -4.78 -16.48
C ILE A 162 5.25 -4.03 -15.98
N PRO A 163 4.17 -4.75 -15.59
CA PRO A 163 2.98 -4.12 -15.04
C PRO A 163 3.30 -3.42 -13.73
N TYR A 164 2.78 -2.19 -13.60
CA TYR A 164 2.86 -1.38 -12.38
C TYR A 164 1.48 -1.21 -11.76
N HIS A 165 1.37 -1.52 -10.48
CA HIS A 165 0.15 -1.39 -9.68
C HIS A 165 0.42 -0.47 -8.49
N ALA A 166 -0.39 0.58 -8.34
CA ALA A 166 -0.36 1.47 -7.19
C ALA A 166 -1.61 1.27 -6.33
N PHE A 167 -1.40 1.07 -5.04
CA PHE A 167 -2.48 0.95 -4.06
C PHE A 167 -2.90 2.34 -3.58
N ALA A 168 -4.19 2.61 -3.65
CA ALA A 168 -4.80 3.82 -3.13
C ALA A 168 -6.19 3.52 -2.57
N VAL A 169 -6.50 4.03 -1.38
CA VAL A 169 -7.78 3.76 -0.69
C VAL A 169 -8.95 4.43 -1.41
N SER A 170 -8.71 5.57 -2.02
CA SER A 170 -9.74 6.36 -2.72
C SER A 170 -9.06 7.46 -3.55
N PRO A 171 -9.62 7.87 -4.68
CA PRO A 171 -9.24 9.13 -5.32
C PRO A 171 -9.51 10.29 -4.35
N ASP A 172 -8.56 11.19 -4.17
CA ASP A 172 -8.71 12.40 -3.37
C ASP A 172 -9.50 13.49 -4.13
#